data_b8af1b633811dd5393c314ac49c62b45
#
_entry.id   b8af1b633811dd5393c314ac49c62b45
#
_cell.length_a   1.000
_cell.length_b   1.000
_cell.length_c   1.000
_cell.angle_alpha   90.00
_cell.angle_beta   90.00
_cell.angle_gamma   90.00
#
_symmetry.space_group_name_H-M   'P 1'
#
loop_
_entity.id
_entity.type
_entity.pdbx_description
1 polymer ?
#
loop_
_entity_poly.entity_id
_entity_poly.type
_entity_poly.pdbx_seq_one_letter_code
_entity_poly.pdbx_strand_id
1 'polypeptide(L)'
;MNLLLGHNQFIGISHISEKRSREREKKFSDVKNIYKIVEKAADLGFEGMIIETHPRMLRFLDYYKKNQTFDIEFYLQVPYVQGYIQKMNEKGLYGLISEIIFRAGLKTASALAIKNLINLICKDYLSMVKSALYLEVKPFKDIKIKTILLHNVITDLALSLQMKEIFIEYIQYVETKMKLKPGFITLNFDLFKNCFKKWNIESPTIMTPINLKGYDMNP
;
A
#
# COMPACT_ATOMS: atom_id res chain seq x y z
N MET A 1 -22.15 -3.83 8.35
CA MET A 1 -21.35 -3.78 7.09
C MET A 1 -20.36 -2.64 7.25
N ASN A 2 -19.07 -2.91 7.20
CA ASN A 2 -18.04 -1.89 7.42
C ASN A 2 -17.70 -1.23 6.08
N LEU A 3 -17.84 0.08 5.99
CA LEU A 3 -17.51 0.85 4.79
C LEU A 3 -16.11 1.45 4.90
N LEU A 4 -15.31 1.29 3.84
CA LEU A 4 -14.00 1.92 3.72
C LEU A 4 -13.97 2.87 2.53
N LEU A 5 -13.32 4.02 2.71
CA LEU A 5 -13.14 5.00 1.65
C LEU A 5 -11.90 4.67 0.82
N GLY A 6 -12.07 4.47 -0.49
CA GLY A 6 -10.96 4.28 -1.43
C GLY A 6 -10.21 5.58 -1.73
N HIS A 7 -8.89 5.51 -1.92
CA HIS A 7 -8.03 6.69 -2.15
C HIS A 7 -7.78 7.03 -3.63
N ASN A 8 -8.06 6.13 -4.57
CA ASN A 8 -7.75 6.31 -6.00
C ASN A 8 -8.22 7.65 -6.56
N GLN A 9 -9.43 8.08 -6.19
CA GLN A 9 -9.97 9.36 -6.63
C GLN A 9 -9.14 10.57 -6.17
N PHE A 10 -8.51 10.49 -5.00
CA PHE A 10 -7.72 11.56 -4.42
C PHE A 10 -6.36 11.73 -5.10
N ILE A 11 -5.85 10.69 -5.71
CA ILE A 11 -4.59 10.70 -6.46
C ILE A 11 -4.77 10.84 -7.97
N GLY A 12 -6.01 11.14 -8.42
CA GLY A 12 -6.30 11.37 -9.83
C GLY A 12 -6.56 10.10 -10.65
N ILE A 13 -6.65 8.93 -10.02
CA ILE A 13 -6.94 7.69 -10.74
C ILE A 13 -8.44 7.54 -10.98
N SER A 14 -8.80 7.34 -12.26
CA SER A 14 -10.14 6.97 -12.67
C SER A 14 -10.08 5.86 -13.72
N HIS A 15 -10.68 4.72 -13.40
CA HIS A 15 -10.81 3.60 -14.34
C HIS A 15 -11.90 3.82 -15.41
N ILE A 16 -12.59 4.99 -15.40
CA ILE A 16 -13.69 5.28 -16.30
C ILE A 16 -13.22 6.10 -17.52
N SER A 17 -12.45 7.18 -17.29
CA SER A 17 -11.91 8.00 -18.37
C SER A 17 -10.78 8.91 -17.91
N GLU A 18 -9.90 9.30 -18.84
CA GLU A 18 -8.84 10.29 -18.60
C GLU A 18 -9.38 11.66 -18.22
N LYS A 19 -10.51 12.08 -18.79
CA LYS A 19 -11.15 13.35 -18.44
C LYS A 19 -11.46 13.41 -16.94
N ARG A 20 -12.06 12.34 -16.39
CA ARG A 20 -12.32 12.24 -14.95
C ARG A 20 -11.05 12.18 -14.12
N SER A 21 -9.99 11.58 -14.62
CA SER A 21 -8.70 11.58 -13.95
C SER A 21 -8.15 12.99 -13.80
N ARG A 22 -8.15 13.80 -14.88
CA ARG A 22 -7.71 15.20 -14.87
C ARG A 22 -8.58 16.10 -13.98
N GLU A 23 -9.90 15.92 -14.00
CA GLU A 23 -10.83 16.64 -13.12
C GLU A 23 -10.56 16.35 -11.65
N ARG A 24 -10.35 15.08 -11.30
CA ARG A 24 -10.01 14.64 -9.94
C ARG A 24 -8.63 15.17 -9.51
N GLU A 25 -7.65 15.11 -10.41
CA GLU A 25 -6.33 15.65 -10.15
C GLU A 25 -6.37 17.13 -9.79
N LYS A 26 -7.12 17.93 -10.56
CA LYS A 26 -7.32 19.35 -10.28
C LYS A 26 -8.09 19.57 -8.96
N LYS A 27 -9.20 18.84 -8.77
CA LYS A 27 -10.05 18.98 -7.57
C LYS A 27 -9.29 18.67 -6.28
N PHE A 28 -8.45 17.65 -6.28
CA PHE A 28 -7.73 17.15 -5.11
C PHE A 28 -6.27 17.61 -5.04
N SER A 29 -5.86 18.59 -5.86
CA SER A 29 -4.57 19.26 -5.72
C SER A 29 -4.45 19.97 -4.37
N ASP A 30 -5.56 20.56 -3.87
CA ASP A 30 -5.68 21.06 -2.50
C ASP A 30 -6.14 19.93 -1.56
N VAL A 31 -5.30 19.59 -0.61
CA VAL A 31 -5.57 18.53 0.38
C VAL A 31 -6.74 18.83 1.31
N LYS A 32 -7.15 20.09 1.44
CA LYS A 32 -8.36 20.49 2.18
C LYS A 32 -9.62 19.88 1.56
N ASN A 33 -9.63 19.70 0.24
CA ASN A 33 -10.76 19.07 -0.44
C ASN A 33 -10.82 17.57 -0.14
N ILE A 34 -9.66 16.92 0.04
CA ILE A 34 -9.60 15.54 0.50
C ILE A 34 -10.11 15.44 1.93
N TYR A 35 -9.61 16.32 2.81
CA TYR A 35 -9.99 16.37 4.22
C TYR A 35 -11.50 16.47 4.42
N LYS A 36 -12.16 17.43 3.74
CA LYS A 36 -13.62 17.60 3.79
C LYS A 36 -14.41 16.37 3.38
N ILE A 37 -13.90 15.61 2.39
CA ILE A 37 -14.57 14.37 1.95
C ILE A 37 -14.38 13.27 2.96
N VAL A 38 -13.18 13.13 3.53
CA VAL A 38 -12.87 12.12 4.54
C VAL A 38 -13.66 12.40 5.82
N GLU A 39 -13.74 13.66 6.26
CA GLU A 39 -14.56 14.12 7.38
C GLU A 39 -16.03 13.73 7.18
N LYS A 40 -16.60 14.09 6.02
CA LYS A 40 -17.97 13.72 5.69
C LYS A 40 -18.20 12.21 5.61
N ALA A 41 -17.20 11.45 5.16
CA ALA A 41 -17.29 9.99 5.16
C ALA A 41 -17.31 9.43 6.59
N ALA A 42 -16.49 9.98 7.50
CA ALA A 42 -16.50 9.62 8.91
C ALA A 42 -17.86 9.93 9.55
N ASP A 43 -18.43 11.10 9.29
CA ASP A 43 -19.79 11.48 9.76
C ASP A 43 -20.89 10.55 9.25
N LEU A 44 -20.70 9.98 8.06
CA LEU A 44 -21.62 8.99 7.46
C LEU A 44 -21.37 7.55 7.94
N GLY A 45 -20.46 7.35 8.89
CA GLY A 45 -20.18 6.04 9.47
C GLY A 45 -19.20 5.18 8.70
N PHE A 46 -18.36 5.77 7.83
CA PHE A 46 -17.22 5.05 7.28
C PHE A 46 -16.19 4.79 8.39
N GLU A 47 -15.81 3.53 8.56
CA GLU A 47 -14.91 3.13 9.63
C GLU A 47 -13.43 3.44 9.32
N GLY A 48 -13.09 3.53 8.04
CA GLY A 48 -11.70 3.70 7.64
C GLY A 48 -11.52 4.19 6.21
N MET A 49 -10.27 4.46 5.87
CA MET A 49 -9.87 4.74 4.50
C MET A 49 -8.60 3.98 4.10
N ILE A 50 -8.52 3.65 2.82
CA ILE A 50 -7.31 3.10 2.23
C ILE A 50 -6.37 4.25 1.90
N ILE A 51 -5.08 4.09 2.22
CA ILE A 51 -4.05 5.10 1.99
C ILE A 51 -2.74 4.44 1.52
N GLU A 52 -1.92 5.19 0.80
CA GLU A 52 -0.58 4.77 0.37
C GLU A 52 0.42 5.94 0.45
N THR A 53 1.71 5.70 0.20
CA THR A 53 2.76 6.73 0.27
C THR A 53 2.83 7.65 -0.96
N HIS A 54 1.72 7.79 -1.70
CA HIS A 54 1.62 8.81 -2.75
C HIS A 54 1.85 10.22 -2.15
N PRO A 55 2.64 11.11 -2.79
CA PRO A 55 2.99 12.42 -2.23
C PRO A 55 1.80 13.28 -1.80
N ARG A 56 0.69 13.21 -2.53
CA ARG A 56 -0.55 13.92 -2.18
C ARG A 56 -1.19 13.35 -0.91
N MET A 57 -1.17 12.02 -0.76
CA MET A 57 -1.71 11.37 0.43
C MET A 57 -0.87 11.66 1.67
N LEU A 58 0.45 11.77 1.52
CA LEU A 58 1.33 12.21 2.62
C LEU A 58 1.04 13.65 3.04
N ARG A 59 0.84 14.58 2.08
CA ARG A 59 0.41 15.96 2.40
C ARG A 59 -0.97 16.02 3.08
N PHE A 60 -1.91 15.18 2.62
CA PHE A 60 -3.20 15.03 3.29
C PHE A 60 -3.02 14.54 4.73
N LEU A 61 -2.18 13.56 4.95
CA LEU A 61 -1.89 13.02 6.27
C LEU A 61 -1.31 14.06 7.22
N ASP A 62 -0.36 14.88 6.73
CA ASP A 62 0.20 16.00 7.51
C ASP A 62 -0.85 17.04 7.86
N TYR A 63 -1.78 17.31 6.93
CA TYR A 63 -2.90 18.21 7.18
C TYR A 63 -3.89 17.61 8.20
N TYR A 64 -4.22 16.33 8.06
CA TYR A 64 -5.09 15.60 8.99
C TYR A 64 -4.54 15.64 10.41
N LYS A 65 -3.26 15.31 10.61
CA LYS A 65 -2.61 15.33 11.94
C LYS A 65 -2.68 16.69 12.62
N LYS A 66 -2.59 17.78 11.83
CA LYS A 66 -2.62 19.17 12.37
C LYS A 66 -4.01 19.69 12.68
N ASN A 67 -5.03 19.18 11.99
CA ASN A 67 -6.38 19.73 12.03
C ASN A 67 -7.43 18.67 12.41
N GLN A 68 -7.03 17.60 13.09
CA GLN A 68 -7.89 16.48 13.39
C GLN A 68 -9.16 16.88 14.16
N THR A 69 -10.32 16.77 13.51
CA THR A 69 -11.66 17.00 14.09
C THR A 69 -12.48 15.71 14.15
N PHE A 70 -11.99 14.63 13.54
CA PHE A 70 -12.64 13.32 13.48
C PHE A 70 -11.61 12.20 13.57
N ASP A 71 -12.05 11.00 13.95
CA ASP A 71 -11.25 9.78 13.94
C ASP A 71 -11.64 8.88 12.79
N ILE A 72 -10.64 8.32 12.11
CA ILE A 72 -10.81 7.31 11.06
C ILE A 72 -9.64 6.32 11.10
N GLU A 73 -9.91 5.04 10.85
CA GLU A 73 -8.87 4.01 10.79
C GLU A 73 -8.22 3.99 9.39
N PHE A 74 -6.91 3.79 9.34
CA PHE A 74 -6.19 3.73 8.08
C PHE A 74 -5.82 2.29 7.72
N TYR A 75 -6.09 1.93 6.45
CA TYR A 75 -5.69 0.69 5.83
C TYR A 75 -4.58 1.02 4.83
N LEU A 76 -3.35 0.72 5.21
CA LEU A 76 -2.17 1.13 4.46
C LEU A 76 -1.85 0.13 3.35
N GLN A 77 -1.96 0.55 2.10
CA GLN A 77 -1.55 -0.21 0.92
C GLN A 77 -0.05 -0.03 0.67
N VAL A 78 0.68 -1.12 0.56
CA VAL A 78 2.14 -1.14 0.39
C VAL A 78 2.59 -2.22 -0.60
N PRO A 79 3.68 -1.96 -1.32
CA PRO A 79 4.32 -0.66 -1.55
C PRO A 79 3.55 0.22 -2.53
N TYR A 80 3.89 1.49 -2.62
CA TYR A 80 3.41 2.40 -3.66
C TYR A 80 4.11 2.10 -4.99
N VAL A 81 3.63 1.08 -5.68
CA VAL A 81 4.26 0.49 -6.88
C VAL A 81 4.46 1.51 -8.00
N GLN A 82 3.46 2.36 -8.27
CA GLN A 82 3.55 3.37 -9.34
C GLN A 82 4.69 4.35 -9.11
N GLY A 83 4.91 4.77 -7.85
CA GLY A 83 6.02 5.65 -7.51
C GLY A 83 7.39 5.00 -7.72
N TYR A 84 7.53 3.71 -7.48
CA TYR A 84 8.77 2.97 -7.75
C TYR A 84 9.02 2.81 -9.24
N ILE A 85 7.99 2.46 -10.02
CA ILE A 85 8.09 2.35 -11.48
C ILE A 85 8.47 3.69 -12.11
N GLN A 86 7.80 4.78 -11.71
CA GLN A 86 8.09 6.12 -12.21
C GLN A 86 9.55 6.51 -11.93
N LYS A 87 10.05 6.28 -10.73
CA LYS A 87 11.42 6.58 -10.35
C LYS A 87 12.45 5.73 -11.10
N MET A 88 12.14 4.46 -11.32
CA MET A 88 12.99 3.61 -12.17
C MET A 88 13.08 4.16 -13.60
N ASN A 89 11.98 4.62 -14.16
CA ASN A 89 11.94 5.20 -15.51
C ASN A 89 12.67 6.54 -15.60
N GLU A 90 12.57 7.39 -14.57
CA GLU A 90 13.18 8.72 -14.56
C GLU A 90 14.66 8.72 -14.20
N LYS A 91 15.07 7.91 -13.24
CA LYS A 91 16.40 7.97 -12.60
C LYS A 91 17.22 6.68 -12.72
N GLY A 92 16.62 5.63 -13.31
CA GLY A 92 17.21 4.30 -13.33
C GLY A 92 17.28 3.64 -11.94
N LEU A 93 17.85 2.44 -11.89
CA LEU A 93 17.97 1.67 -10.65
C LEU A 93 18.83 2.40 -9.59
N TYR A 94 19.90 3.05 -9.99
CA TYR A 94 20.75 3.82 -9.07
C TYR A 94 20.02 5.00 -8.42
N GLY A 95 19.20 5.71 -9.19
CA GLY A 95 18.39 6.81 -8.67
C GLY A 95 17.32 6.33 -7.67
N LEU A 96 16.71 5.18 -7.91
CA LEU A 96 15.78 4.57 -6.98
C LEU A 96 16.46 4.16 -5.67
N ILE A 97 17.61 3.50 -5.75
CA ILE A 97 18.40 3.09 -4.58
C ILE A 97 18.83 4.32 -3.76
N SER A 98 19.35 5.38 -4.41
CA SER A 98 19.77 6.60 -3.71
C SER A 98 18.62 7.29 -2.98
N GLU A 99 17.40 7.27 -3.53
CA GLU A 99 16.23 7.86 -2.88
C GLU A 99 15.73 7.01 -1.69
N ILE A 100 15.79 5.69 -1.80
CA ILE A 100 15.52 4.77 -0.68
C ILE A 100 16.50 5.06 0.46
N ILE A 101 17.77 5.24 0.14
CA ILE A 101 18.84 5.59 1.09
C ILE A 101 18.53 6.93 1.78
N PHE A 102 18.21 7.96 1.01
CA PHE A 102 17.92 9.29 1.53
C PHE A 102 16.70 9.31 2.45
N ARG A 103 15.62 8.61 2.09
CA ARG A 103 14.41 8.50 2.92
C ARG A 103 14.62 7.74 4.22
N ALA A 104 15.51 6.76 4.23
CA ALA A 104 15.81 5.97 5.42
C ALA A 104 16.60 6.74 6.49
N GLY A 105 17.26 7.86 6.12
CA GLY A 105 18.17 8.62 7.00
C GLY A 105 19.57 8.00 7.03
N LEU A 106 20.60 8.82 7.28
CA LEU A 106 22.01 8.45 7.05
C LEU A 106 22.50 7.15 7.77
N LYS A 107 22.08 6.90 9.01
CA LYS A 107 22.53 5.71 9.75
C LYS A 107 21.80 4.41 9.38
N THR A 108 20.53 4.49 9.10
CA THR A 108 19.72 3.34 8.67
C THR A 108 19.92 3.06 7.19
N ALA A 109 20.25 4.10 6.42
CA ALA A 109 20.41 4.08 4.98
C ALA A 109 21.60 3.25 4.53
N SER A 110 22.75 3.39 5.16
CA SER A 110 23.94 2.62 4.76
C SER A 110 23.74 1.12 4.98
N ALA A 111 23.18 0.74 6.12
CA ALA A 111 22.91 -0.66 6.43
C ALA A 111 21.82 -1.26 5.50
N LEU A 112 20.74 -0.52 5.24
CA LEU A 112 19.67 -0.96 4.32
C LEU A 112 20.14 -1.00 2.87
N ALA A 113 20.95 -0.04 2.42
CA ALA A 113 21.47 -0.02 1.07
C ALA A 113 22.45 -1.17 0.81
N ILE A 114 23.36 -1.42 1.73
CA ILE A 114 24.31 -2.54 1.64
C ILE A 114 23.52 -3.85 1.68
N LYS A 115 22.58 -3.98 2.60
CA LYS A 115 21.75 -5.17 2.73
C LYS A 115 20.92 -5.42 1.46
N ASN A 116 20.29 -4.39 0.90
CA ASN A 116 19.50 -4.53 -0.32
C ASN A 116 20.35 -4.82 -1.55
N LEU A 117 21.57 -4.30 -1.64
CA LEU A 117 22.51 -4.65 -2.70
C LEU A 117 22.94 -6.12 -2.60
N ILE A 118 23.24 -6.58 -1.38
CA ILE A 118 23.56 -8.00 -1.11
C ILE A 118 22.35 -8.87 -1.43
N ASN A 119 21.14 -8.49 -1.01
CA ASN A 119 19.90 -9.21 -1.27
C ASN A 119 19.58 -9.30 -2.76
N LEU A 120 19.84 -8.23 -3.53
CA LEU A 120 19.68 -8.23 -4.98
C LEU A 120 20.64 -9.22 -5.63
N ILE A 121 21.90 -9.26 -5.18
CA ILE A 121 22.91 -10.20 -5.66
C ILE A 121 22.54 -11.64 -5.27
N CYS A 122 22.02 -11.84 -4.06
CA CYS A 122 21.62 -13.15 -3.53
C CYS A 122 20.19 -13.56 -3.91
N LYS A 123 19.45 -12.74 -4.67
CA LYS A 123 18.03 -12.92 -4.99
C LYS A 123 17.12 -13.05 -3.74
N ASP A 124 17.48 -12.38 -2.65
CA ASP A 124 16.68 -12.36 -1.43
C ASP A 124 15.53 -11.35 -1.51
N TYR A 125 14.50 -11.70 -2.23
CA TYR A 125 13.28 -10.90 -2.40
C TYR A 125 12.56 -10.61 -1.06
N LEU A 126 12.63 -11.51 -0.11
CA LEU A 126 11.98 -11.37 1.21
C LEU A 126 12.56 -10.21 2.01
N SER A 127 13.88 -10.08 2.02
CA SER A 127 14.56 -8.98 2.70
C SER A 127 14.27 -7.63 2.04
N MET A 128 14.10 -7.62 0.72
CA MET A 128 13.67 -6.42 -0.02
C MET A 128 12.25 -6.01 0.35
N VAL A 129 11.31 -6.97 0.42
CA VAL A 129 9.92 -6.70 0.84
C VAL A 129 9.89 -6.12 2.27
N LYS A 130 10.62 -6.71 3.22
CA LYS A 130 10.71 -6.21 4.61
C LYS A 130 11.28 -4.79 4.68
N SER A 131 12.30 -4.49 3.89
CA SER A 131 12.91 -3.15 3.83
C SER A 131 11.96 -2.12 3.21
N ALA A 132 11.26 -2.49 2.15
CA ALA A 132 10.24 -1.65 1.53
C ALA A 132 9.09 -1.36 2.50
N LEU A 133 8.57 -2.39 3.19
CA LEU A 133 7.53 -2.24 4.22
C LEU A 133 7.94 -1.26 5.32
N TYR A 134 9.16 -1.38 5.85
CA TYR A 134 9.66 -0.47 6.88
C TYR A 134 9.65 0.99 6.43
N LEU A 135 10.11 1.26 5.21
CA LEU A 135 10.16 2.60 4.63
C LEU A 135 8.78 3.17 4.34
N GLU A 136 7.88 2.35 3.81
CA GLU A 136 6.51 2.74 3.49
C GLU A 136 5.66 3.04 4.73
N VAL A 137 5.90 2.34 5.84
CA VAL A 137 5.13 2.54 7.09
C VAL A 137 5.64 3.74 7.90
N LYS A 138 6.91 4.10 7.76
CA LYS A 138 7.53 5.18 8.56
C LYS A 138 6.77 6.51 8.56
N PRO A 139 6.21 7.03 7.44
CA PRO A 139 5.44 8.29 7.44
C PRO A 139 4.14 8.23 8.25
N PHE A 140 3.64 7.03 8.54
CA PHE A 140 2.36 6.78 9.19
C PHE A 140 2.49 6.50 10.70
N LYS A 141 3.66 6.76 11.30
CA LYS A 141 3.98 6.40 12.69
C LYS A 141 2.96 6.92 13.72
N ASP A 142 2.39 8.09 13.50
CA ASP A 142 1.55 8.76 14.51
C ASP A 142 0.07 8.74 14.14
N ILE A 143 -0.38 7.73 13.39
CA ILE A 143 -1.79 7.53 13.05
C ILE A 143 -2.24 6.12 13.34
N LYS A 144 -3.55 5.95 13.48
CA LYS A 144 -4.19 4.66 13.75
C LYS A 144 -4.25 3.78 12.50
N ILE A 145 -3.17 3.02 12.23
CA ILE A 145 -3.18 1.99 11.18
C ILE A 145 -3.87 0.75 11.74
N LYS A 146 -4.88 0.26 11.05
CA LYS A 146 -5.58 -0.99 11.39
C LYS A 146 -4.97 -2.19 10.68
N THR A 147 -4.69 -2.06 9.40
CA THR A 147 -4.23 -3.16 8.55
C THR A 147 -3.21 -2.65 7.56
N ILE A 148 -2.16 -3.44 7.30
CA ILE A 148 -1.25 -3.23 6.17
C ILE A 148 -1.67 -4.20 5.07
N LEU A 149 -1.94 -3.66 3.88
CA LEU A 149 -2.40 -4.41 2.71
C LEU A 149 -1.25 -4.56 1.71
N LEU A 150 -0.79 -5.78 1.46
CA LEU A 150 0.20 -6.04 0.41
C LEU A 150 -0.44 -5.83 -0.97
N HIS A 151 0.21 -5.01 -1.80
CA HIS A 151 -0.30 -4.60 -3.11
C HIS A 151 -0.50 -5.81 -4.05
N ASN A 152 -1.58 -5.78 -4.86
CA ASN A 152 -1.94 -6.89 -5.76
C ASN A 152 -0.83 -7.30 -6.73
N VAL A 153 -0.03 -6.37 -7.24
CA VAL A 153 1.11 -6.70 -8.13
C VAL A 153 2.07 -7.70 -7.48
N ILE A 154 2.37 -7.53 -6.19
CA ILE A 154 3.23 -8.48 -5.46
C ILE A 154 2.46 -9.73 -5.08
N THR A 155 1.23 -9.56 -4.57
CA THR A 155 0.37 -10.67 -4.15
C THR A 155 0.13 -11.63 -5.31
N ASP A 156 -0.38 -11.13 -6.45
CA ASP A 156 -0.77 -11.97 -7.58
C ASP A 156 0.45 -12.59 -8.28
N LEU A 157 1.59 -11.88 -8.34
CA LEU A 157 2.84 -12.45 -8.84
C LEU A 157 3.33 -13.60 -7.94
N ALA A 158 3.34 -13.39 -6.62
CA ALA A 158 3.78 -14.42 -5.67
C ALA A 158 2.85 -15.63 -5.65
N LEU A 159 1.53 -15.44 -5.83
CA LEU A 159 0.56 -16.54 -6.01
C LEU A 159 0.85 -17.33 -7.28
N SER A 160 1.05 -16.64 -8.41
CA SER A 160 1.32 -17.27 -9.70
C SER A 160 2.61 -18.09 -9.70
N LEU A 161 3.62 -17.62 -8.97
CA LEU A 161 4.90 -18.30 -8.80
C LEU A 161 4.91 -19.30 -7.63
N GLN A 162 3.78 -19.52 -6.96
CA GLN A 162 3.63 -20.42 -5.79
C GLN A 162 4.64 -20.13 -4.66
N MET A 163 4.97 -18.85 -4.43
CA MET A 163 5.98 -18.42 -3.45
C MET A 163 5.36 -18.32 -2.05
N LYS A 164 5.04 -19.47 -1.44
CA LYS A 164 4.44 -19.58 -0.10
C LYS A 164 5.19 -18.78 0.96
N GLU A 165 6.49 -18.80 0.92
CA GLU A 165 7.38 -18.18 1.91
C GLU A 165 7.20 -16.67 2.00
N ILE A 166 6.88 -15.98 0.88
CA ILE A 166 6.60 -14.54 0.87
C ILE A 166 5.40 -14.22 1.76
N PHE A 167 4.34 -15.02 1.67
CA PHE A 167 3.13 -14.81 2.47
C PHE A 167 3.37 -15.05 3.96
N ILE A 168 4.05 -16.14 4.31
CA ILE A 168 4.38 -16.47 5.70
C ILE A 168 5.25 -15.37 6.31
N GLU A 169 6.32 -14.99 5.65
CA GLU A 169 7.27 -13.99 6.13
C GLU A 169 6.64 -12.59 6.23
N TYR A 170 5.79 -12.22 5.27
CA TYR A 170 5.03 -10.98 5.32
C TYR A 170 4.09 -10.95 6.54
N ILE A 171 3.29 -11.99 6.73
CA ILE A 171 2.38 -12.11 7.87
C ILE A 171 3.16 -12.00 9.19
N GLN A 172 4.19 -12.84 9.36
CA GLN A 172 5.01 -12.83 10.56
C GLN A 172 5.65 -11.46 10.82
N TYR A 173 6.17 -10.81 9.79
CA TYR A 173 6.82 -9.51 9.94
C TYR A 173 5.83 -8.43 10.38
N VAL A 174 4.66 -8.36 9.76
CA VAL A 174 3.62 -7.37 10.09
C VAL A 174 3.10 -7.61 11.52
N GLU A 175 2.82 -8.85 11.89
CA GLU A 175 2.30 -9.17 13.23
C GLU A 175 3.35 -9.02 14.33
N THR A 176 4.57 -9.54 14.13
CA THR A 176 5.56 -9.61 15.20
C THR A 176 6.39 -8.35 15.34
N LYS A 177 6.78 -7.70 14.23
CA LYS A 177 7.64 -6.51 14.24
C LYS A 177 6.87 -5.21 14.21
N MET A 178 5.80 -5.15 13.41
CA MET A 178 4.99 -3.93 13.30
C MET A 178 3.83 -3.90 14.29
N LYS A 179 3.43 -5.05 14.85
CA LYS A 179 2.27 -5.19 15.76
C LYS A 179 0.95 -4.73 15.13
N LEU A 180 0.80 -4.97 13.82
CA LEU A 180 -0.35 -4.60 13.01
C LEU A 180 -0.98 -5.85 12.39
N LYS A 181 -2.18 -5.70 11.82
CA LYS A 181 -2.86 -6.78 11.11
C LYS A 181 -2.37 -6.85 9.66
N PRO A 182 -1.92 -8.02 9.16
CA PRO A 182 -1.62 -8.20 7.75
C PRO A 182 -2.91 -8.31 6.92
N GLY A 183 -2.80 -7.91 5.66
CA GLY A 183 -3.84 -8.11 4.66
C GLY A 183 -3.25 -8.14 3.26
N PHE A 184 -4.05 -8.50 2.28
CA PHE A 184 -3.63 -8.66 0.89
C PHE A 184 -4.65 -8.03 -0.05
N ILE A 185 -4.15 -7.47 -1.15
CA ILE A 185 -4.97 -7.08 -2.29
C ILE A 185 -4.70 -8.09 -3.39
N THR A 186 -5.74 -8.63 -3.99
CA THR A 186 -5.65 -9.56 -5.12
C THR A 186 -6.73 -9.29 -6.14
N LEU A 187 -6.40 -9.44 -7.42
CA LEU A 187 -7.36 -9.45 -8.53
C LEU A 187 -7.83 -10.88 -8.86
N ASN A 188 -7.16 -11.90 -8.29
CA ASN A 188 -7.47 -13.32 -8.49
C ASN A 188 -7.82 -13.98 -7.15
N PHE A 189 -9.06 -13.75 -6.70
CA PHE A 189 -9.52 -14.25 -5.40
C PHE A 189 -9.53 -15.78 -5.32
N ASP A 190 -9.91 -16.46 -6.40
CA ASP A 190 -9.99 -17.93 -6.39
C ASP A 190 -8.59 -18.57 -6.30
N LEU A 191 -7.61 -18.07 -7.03
CA LEU A 191 -6.22 -18.50 -6.89
C LEU A 191 -5.71 -18.25 -5.48
N PHE A 192 -5.97 -17.06 -4.92
CA PHE A 192 -5.59 -16.71 -3.55
C PHE A 192 -6.16 -17.72 -2.54
N LYS A 193 -7.48 -17.93 -2.58
CA LYS A 193 -8.18 -18.87 -1.71
C LYS A 193 -7.62 -20.29 -1.80
N ASN A 194 -7.41 -20.78 -3.03
CA ASN A 194 -6.91 -22.13 -3.27
C ASN A 194 -5.47 -22.29 -2.76
N CYS A 195 -4.58 -21.33 -3.00
CA CYS A 195 -3.22 -21.32 -2.49
C CYS A 195 -3.19 -21.31 -0.94
N PHE A 196 -3.91 -20.41 -0.32
CA PHE A 196 -3.94 -20.28 1.14
C PHE A 196 -4.50 -21.55 1.82
N LYS A 197 -5.54 -22.15 1.25
CA LYS A 197 -6.07 -23.43 1.71
C LYS A 197 -5.03 -24.55 1.56
N LYS A 198 -4.38 -24.66 0.40
CA LYS A 198 -3.33 -25.66 0.13
C LYS A 198 -2.13 -25.52 1.08
N TRP A 199 -1.78 -24.28 1.41
CA TRP A 199 -0.64 -23.97 2.26
C TRP A 199 -0.96 -24.00 3.76
N ASN A 200 -2.23 -24.18 4.11
CA ASN A 200 -2.73 -24.13 5.49
C ASN A 200 -2.36 -22.80 6.19
N ILE A 201 -2.53 -21.69 5.46
CA ILE A 201 -2.37 -20.35 5.99
C ILE A 201 -3.75 -19.82 6.38
N GLU A 202 -3.88 -19.29 7.60
CA GLU A 202 -5.12 -18.67 8.06
C GLU A 202 -5.48 -17.45 7.20
N SER A 203 -6.77 -17.29 6.91
CA SER A 203 -7.24 -16.25 6.00
C SER A 203 -7.12 -14.86 6.64
N PRO A 204 -6.22 -14.01 6.15
CA PRO A 204 -6.09 -12.64 6.61
C PRO A 204 -7.17 -11.73 6.01
N THR A 205 -7.08 -10.43 6.29
CA THR A 205 -7.91 -9.43 5.59
C THR A 205 -7.60 -9.43 4.09
N ILE A 206 -8.62 -9.57 3.25
CA ILE A 206 -8.48 -9.60 1.79
C ILE A 206 -9.29 -8.45 1.19
N MET A 207 -8.65 -7.71 0.29
CA MET A 207 -9.29 -6.73 -0.57
C MET A 207 -9.26 -7.25 -2.02
N THR A 208 -10.43 -7.42 -2.62
CA THR A 208 -10.58 -7.89 -4.00
C THR A 208 -11.75 -7.19 -4.67
N PRO A 209 -11.72 -6.94 -5.99
CA PRO A 209 -12.86 -6.41 -6.72
C PRO A 209 -13.97 -7.46 -6.80
N ILE A 210 -15.21 -7.02 -6.58
CA ILE A 210 -16.42 -7.83 -6.79
C ILE A 210 -17.42 -6.96 -7.54
N ASN A 211 -17.73 -7.33 -8.77
CA ASN A 211 -18.71 -6.61 -9.58
C ASN A 211 -19.33 -7.51 -10.65
N LEU A 212 -20.55 -7.15 -11.09
CA LEU A 212 -21.32 -7.95 -12.06
C LEU A 212 -20.69 -8.04 -13.45
N LYS A 213 -19.78 -7.13 -13.82
CA LYS A 213 -19.12 -7.12 -15.13
C LYS A 213 -17.79 -7.86 -15.16
N GLY A 214 -17.34 -8.38 -14.02
CA GLY A 214 -16.04 -9.04 -13.89
C GLY A 214 -14.84 -8.11 -14.08
N TYR A 215 -15.04 -6.78 -13.98
CA TYR A 215 -13.95 -5.82 -14.18
C TYR A 215 -12.87 -5.97 -13.10
N ASP A 216 -11.61 -6.07 -13.51
CA ASP A 216 -10.46 -6.36 -12.64
C ASP A 216 -10.63 -7.66 -11.80
N MET A 217 -11.51 -8.56 -12.23
CA MET A 217 -11.67 -9.88 -11.62
C MET A 217 -11.00 -10.91 -12.54
N ASN A 218 -9.84 -11.39 -12.16
CA ASN A 218 -9.20 -12.50 -12.86
C ASN A 218 -9.81 -13.82 -12.36
N PRO A 219 -10.30 -14.69 -13.25
CA PRO A 219 -10.86 -15.98 -12.89
C PRO A 219 -9.79 -16.95 -12.36
#